data_2cf33971a84c633bfb418d1da929ed3b
#
_entry.id   2cf33971a84c633bfb418d1da929ed3b
#
_cell.length_a   1.000
_cell.length_b   1.000
_cell.length_c   1.000
_cell.angle_alpha   90.00
_cell.angle_beta   90.00
_cell.angle_gamma   90.00
#
_symmetry.space_group_name_H-M   'P 1'
#
loop_
_entity.id
_entity.type
_entity.pdbx_description
1 polymer ?
#
loop_
_entity_poly.entity_id
_entity_poly.type
_entity_poly.pdbx_seq_one_letter_code
_entity_poly.pdbx_strand_id
1 'polypeptide(L)'
;MAGPTISEASRQRKVQPRPIGRWNYAEAVTASDSTVFDPPANALLVGTAGTVTVRLSGAPSTGVAIKCIAGQLLPIEVVQVMATGTVSAADMVAFWGEA
;
A
#
# COMPACT_ATOMS: atom_id res chain seq x y z
N MET A 1 -25.73 -24.88 -12.59
CA MET A 1 -25.00 -24.63 -12.42
C MET A 1 -24.85 -23.92 -11.93
N ALA A 2 -25.13 -23.92 -11.61
CA ALA A 2 -24.80 -23.19 -11.15
C ALA A 2 -23.78 -22.73 -11.39
N GLY A 3 -23.96 -22.43 -12.11
CA GLY A 3 -23.13 -21.65 -12.47
C GLY A 3 -21.96 -21.77 -12.01
N PRO A 4 -21.13 -21.09 -12.43
CA PRO A 4 -19.89 -21.34 -11.85
C PRO A 4 -20.13 -21.13 -10.43
N THR A 5 -19.77 -22.07 -9.80
CA THR A 5 -19.76 -21.98 -8.39
C THR A 5 -18.69 -21.00 -8.01
N ILE A 6 -18.73 -20.62 -6.79
CA ILE A 6 -17.67 -19.77 -6.28
C ILE A 6 -16.34 -20.42 -6.47
N SER A 7 -16.27 -21.73 -6.34
CA SER A 7 -14.97 -22.38 -6.46
C SER A 7 -14.45 -22.31 -7.87
N GLU A 8 -15.33 -22.32 -8.85
CA GLU A 8 -14.85 -22.17 -10.20
C GLU A 8 -14.35 -20.77 -10.46
N ALA A 9 -15.04 -19.78 -9.94
CA ALA A 9 -14.56 -18.43 -10.07
C ALA A 9 -13.22 -18.25 -9.36
N SER A 10 -13.03 -18.94 -8.26
CA SER A 10 -11.76 -18.88 -7.56
C SER A 10 -10.66 -19.51 -8.37
N ARG A 11 -10.95 -20.60 -9.05
CA ARG A 11 -9.92 -21.21 -9.88
C ARG A 11 -9.45 -20.29 -10.97
N GLN A 12 -10.39 -19.56 -11.57
CA GLN A 12 -9.99 -18.63 -12.59
C GLN A 12 -9.14 -17.52 -12.03
N ARG A 13 -9.46 -17.11 -10.82
CA ARG A 13 -8.66 -16.08 -10.22
C ARG A 13 -7.27 -16.53 -9.85
N LYS A 14 -7.03 -17.80 -9.78
CA LYS A 14 -5.70 -18.26 -9.45
C LYS A 14 -4.67 -17.89 -10.49
N VAL A 15 -5.10 -17.54 -11.68
CA VAL A 15 -4.16 -17.07 -12.67
C VAL A 15 -3.83 -15.61 -12.50
N GLN A 16 -4.49 -14.94 -11.57
CA GLN A 16 -4.18 -13.56 -11.30
C GLN A 16 -2.76 -13.44 -10.74
N PRO A 17 -2.03 -12.48 -11.22
CA PRO A 17 -0.63 -12.39 -10.81
C PRO A 17 -0.44 -11.91 -9.39
N ARG A 18 -1.43 -11.22 -8.84
CA ARG A 18 -1.12 -10.58 -7.59
C ARG A 18 -2.30 -10.55 -6.69
N PRO A 19 -2.45 -11.50 -5.81
CA PRO A 19 -3.57 -11.47 -4.87
C PRO A 19 -3.38 -10.34 -3.86
N ILE A 20 -4.42 -9.56 -3.68
CA ILE A 20 -4.45 -8.56 -2.64
C ILE A 20 -4.62 -9.26 -1.32
N GLY A 21 -3.87 -8.83 -0.32
CA GLY A 21 -4.01 -9.36 1.01
C GLY A 21 -3.07 -10.48 1.36
N ARG A 22 -2.18 -10.81 0.46
CA ARG A 22 -1.17 -11.82 0.77
C ARG A 22 0.12 -11.17 1.22
N TRP A 23 -0.02 -10.30 2.18
CA TRP A 23 1.14 -9.61 2.73
C TRP A 23 1.58 -10.34 3.97
N ASN A 24 2.85 -10.69 4.02
CA ASN A 24 3.39 -11.46 5.12
C ASN A 24 4.45 -10.70 5.91
N TYR A 25 4.64 -9.44 5.63
CA TYR A 25 5.61 -8.63 6.34
C TYR A 25 5.09 -7.21 6.46
N ALA A 26 5.25 -6.62 7.62
CA ALA A 26 4.79 -5.28 7.88
C ALA A 26 5.79 -4.54 8.75
N GLU A 27 5.88 -3.23 8.56
CA GLU A 27 6.81 -2.41 9.33
C GLU A 27 6.17 -1.06 9.59
N ALA A 28 6.37 -0.55 10.79
CA ALA A 28 5.92 0.80 11.12
C ALA A 28 6.71 1.79 10.29
N VAL A 29 6.02 2.83 9.81
CA VAL A 29 6.61 3.81 8.92
C VAL A 29 6.66 5.16 9.59
N THR A 30 7.82 5.78 9.54
CA THR A 30 7.98 7.17 9.91
C THR A 30 8.24 7.95 8.61
N ALA A 31 7.42 8.97 8.37
CA ALA A 31 7.60 9.78 7.16
C ALA A 31 8.99 10.39 7.13
N SER A 32 9.64 10.32 5.98
CA SER A 32 11.01 10.77 5.85
C SER A 32 11.29 11.15 4.40
N ASP A 33 12.00 12.24 4.21
CA ASP A 33 12.37 12.66 2.86
C ASP A 33 13.61 11.96 2.35
N SER A 34 14.20 11.08 3.15
CA SER A 34 15.43 10.41 2.75
C SER A 34 15.36 8.89 2.81
N THR A 35 14.33 8.33 3.40
CA THR A 35 14.21 6.88 3.53
C THR A 35 13.39 6.31 2.39
N VAL A 36 13.94 5.32 1.71
CA VAL A 36 13.31 4.70 0.56
C VAL A 36 13.11 3.22 0.85
N PHE A 37 11.95 2.69 0.50
CA PHE A 37 11.65 1.28 0.66
C PHE A 37 12.28 0.47 -0.46
N ASP A 38 13.02 -0.55 -0.10
CA ASP A 38 13.64 -1.42 -1.10
C ASP A 38 13.57 -2.85 -0.59
N PRO A 39 12.68 -3.66 -1.14
CA PRO A 39 11.79 -3.38 -2.27
C PRO A 39 10.63 -2.47 -1.90
N PRO A 40 9.93 -1.94 -2.90
CA PRO A 40 8.77 -1.08 -2.62
C PRO A 40 7.69 -1.82 -1.85
N ALA A 41 7.01 -1.10 -0.98
CA ALA A 41 5.92 -1.68 -0.21
C ALA A 41 4.71 -1.94 -1.11
N ASN A 42 3.97 -2.99 -0.80
CA ASN A 42 2.79 -3.35 -1.58
C ASN A 42 1.57 -2.57 -1.17
N ALA A 43 1.55 -2.08 0.05
CA ALA A 43 0.40 -1.34 0.56
C ALA A 43 0.83 -0.50 1.75
N LEU A 44 0.01 0.49 2.06
CA LEU A 44 0.27 1.38 3.19
C LEU A 44 -1.02 1.56 3.96
N LEU A 45 -0.97 1.37 5.27
CA LEU A 45 -2.09 1.62 6.16
C LEU A 45 -1.82 2.91 6.90
N VAL A 46 -2.80 3.80 6.92
CA VAL A 46 -2.69 5.08 7.63
C VAL A 46 -3.60 5.01 8.85
N GLY A 47 -3.01 5.01 10.04
CA GLY A 47 -3.77 4.85 11.27
C GLY A 47 -4.42 6.12 11.77
N THR A 48 -3.82 7.27 11.50
CA THR A 48 -4.36 8.55 11.93
C THR A 48 -4.70 9.39 10.71
N ALA A 49 -5.89 9.95 10.68
CA ALA A 49 -6.36 10.72 9.53
C ALA A 49 -5.46 11.90 9.22
N GLY A 50 -5.35 12.20 7.95
CA GLY A 50 -4.54 13.33 7.50
C GLY A 50 -4.17 13.17 6.04
N THR A 51 -3.22 13.99 5.59
CA THR A 51 -2.70 13.92 4.23
C THR A 51 -1.34 13.25 4.26
N VAL A 52 -1.16 12.22 3.44
CA VAL A 52 0.13 11.57 3.32
C VAL A 52 0.66 11.81 1.90
N THR A 53 1.93 12.17 1.80
CA THR A 53 2.58 12.33 0.51
C THR A 53 3.51 11.16 0.28
N VAL A 54 3.27 10.46 -0.82
CA VAL A 54 4.01 9.24 -1.14
C VAL A 54 4.62 9.34 -2.51
N ARG A 55 5.65 8.54 -2.73
CA ARG A 55 6.21 8.32 -4.06
C ARG A 55 5.95 6.88 -4.42
N LEU A 56 5.46 6.67 -5.62
CA LEU A 56 5.09 5.33 -6.09
C LEU A 56 6.19 4.77 -6.98
N SER A 57 6.25 3.46 -7.08
CA SER A 57 7.33 2.81 -7.82
C SER A 57 7.31 3.16 -9.30
N GLY A 58 6.14 3.45 -9.85
CA GLY A 58 6.04 3.84 -11.25
C GLY A 58 6.45 5.27 -11.52
N ALA A 59 6.58 6.11 -10.48
CA ALA A 59 6.98 7.50 -10.63
C ALA A 59 7.74 7.91 -9.37
N PRO A 60 8.93 7.38 -9.16
CA PRO A 60 9.61 7.53 -7.88
C PRO A 60 10.13 8.94 -7.61
N SER A 61 10.10 9.81 -8.61
CA SER A 61 10.55 11.18 -8.40
C SER A 61 9.39 12.14 -8.18
N THR A 62 8.14 11.66 -8.19
CA THR A 62 6.98 12.52 -8.08
C THR A 62 6.23 12.20 -6.79
N GLY A 63 6.08 13.21 -5.93
CA GLY A 63 5.29 13.05 -4.72
C GLY A 63 3.81 13.23 -5.01
N VAL A 64 2.98 12.39 -4.42
CA VAL A 64 1.52 12.45 -4.58
C VAL A 64 0.91 12.58 -3.20
N ALA A 65 0.11 13.61 -3.00
CA ALA A 65 -0.56 13.83 -1.72
C ALA A 65 -1.92 13.14 -1.75
N ILE A 66 -2.18 12.34 -0.73
CA ILE A 66 -3.42 11.57 -0.63
C ILE A 66 -4.05 11.86 0.71
N LYS A 67 -5.32 12.24 0.69
CA LYS A 67 -6.07 12.45 1.93
C LYS A 67 -6.60 11.13 2.41
N CYS A 68 -6.38 10.86 3.67
CA CYS A 68 -6.73 9.58 4.27
C CYS A 68 -7.59 9.77 5.50
N ILE A 69 -8.47 8.83 5.74
CA ILE A 69 -9.18 8.73 7.01
C ILE A 69 -8.43 7.76 7.91
N ALA A 70 -8.77 7.74 9.18
CA ALA A 70 -8.13 6.83 10.13
C ALA A 70 -8.43 5.39 9.74
N GLY A 71 -7.40 4.56 9.73
CA GLY A 71 -7.55 3.16 9.40
C GLY A 71 -7.66 2.86 7.91
N GLN A 72 -7.34 3.83 7.07
CA GLN A 72 -7.46 3.62 5.62
C GLN A 72 -6.29 2.84 5.08
N LEU A 73 -6.59 1.82 4.27
CA LEU A 73 -5.58 1.03 3.61
C LEU A 73 -5.44 1.51 2.18
N LEU A 74 -4.21 1.75 1.77
CA LEU A 74 -3.89 2.17 0.41
C LEU A 74 -3.16 1.04 -0.29
N PRO A 75 -3.84 0.30 -1.18
CA PRO A 75 -3.19 -0.82 -1.88
C PRO A 75 -2.39 -0.30 -3.08
N ILE A 76 -1.33 0.43 -2.79
CA ILE A 76 -0.48 1.04 -3.80
C ILE A 76 0.96 0.65 -3.53
N GLU A 77 1.76 0.66 -4.58
CA GLU A 77 3.16 0.28 -4.47
C GLU A 77 3.99 1.51 -4.15
N VAL A 78 4.41 1.62 -2.89
CA VAL A 78 5.02 2.83 -2.35
C VAL A 78 6.52 2.63 -2.20
N VAL A 79 7.32 3.54 -2.73
CA VAL A 79 8.76 3.51 -2.50
C VAL A 79 9.18 4.46 -1.41
N GLN A 80 8.36 5.44 -1.07
CA GLN A 80 8.73 6.40 -0.04
C GLN A 80 7.49 7.09 0.51
N VAL A 81 7.48 7.29 1.82
CA VAL A 81 6.50 8.16 2.47
C VAL A 81 7.25 9.40 2.90
N MET A 82 6.93 10.52 2.29
CA MET A 82 7.68 11.75 2.47
C MET A 82 7.23 12.48 3.73
N ALA A 83 8.18 13.09 4.41
CA ALA A 83 7.86 13.99 5.52
C ALA A 83 7.27 15.28 4.99
N THR A 84 7.83 15.81 3.91
CA THR A 84 7.32 17.02 3.28
C THR A 84 5.96 16.73 2.65
N GLY A 85 4.95 17.47 3.06
CA GLY A 85 3.61 17.29 2.51
C GLY A 85 2.74 16.31 3.27
N THR A 86 3.30 15.59 4.23
CA THR A 86 2.51 14.72 5.09
C THR A 86 2.07 15.55 6.29
N VAL A 87 0.76 15.68 6.46
CA VAL A 87 0.18 16.55 7.48
C VAL A 87 -0.81 15.75 8.29
N SER A 88 -0.58 15.64 9.57
CA SER A 88 -1.45 14.98 10.55
C SER A 88 -1.54 13.47 10.40
N ALA A 89 -1.23 12.91 9.24
CA ALA A 89 -1.25 11.45 9.08
C ALA A 89 -0.13 10.84 9.91
N ALA A 90 -0.45 9.75 10.61
CA ALA A 90 0.49 9.12 11.51
C ALA A 90 0.10 7.66 11.69
N ASP A 91 0.90 6.95 12.50
CA ASP A 91 0.65 5.54 12.80
C ASP A 91 0.53 4.72 11.52
N MET A 92 1.46 4.94 10.61
CA MET A 92 1.43 4.28 9.32
C MET A 92 2.19 2.96 9.38
N VAL A 93 1.71 1.99 8.60
CA VAL A 93 2.34 0.68 8.51
C VAL A 93 2.43 0.32 7.04
N ALA A 94 3.61 -0.06 6.60
CA ALA A 94 3.81 -0.54 5.24
C ALA A 94 3.79 -2.07 5.24
N PHE A 95 3.23 -2.63 4.17
CA PHE A 95 3.09 -4.07 4.03
C PHE A 95 3.83 -4.55 2.80
N TRP A 96 4.49 -5.68 2.94
CA TRP A 96 5.16 -6.36 1.84
C TRP A 96 4.64 -7.78 1.76
N GLY A 97 4.64 -8.31 0.55
CA GLY A 97 4.23 -9.68 0.37
C GLY A 97 4.84 -10.24 -0.88
N GLU A 98 4.57 -11.52 -1.11
CA GLU A 98 5.06 -12.15 -2.31
C GLU A 98 4.17 -11.78 -3.47
N ALA A 99 4.81 -11.58 -4.59
CA ALA A 99 4.08 -11.28 -5.80
C ALA A 99 3.45 -12.52 -6.40
#